data_49df46ca1c79a56cbadb3fcb4c48d0d0
#
_entry.id   49df46ca1c79a56cbadb3fcb4c48d0d0
#
_cell.length_a   1.000
_cell.length_b   1.000
_cell.length_c   1.000
_cell.angle_alpha   90.00
_cell.angle_beta   90.00
_cell.angle_gamma   90.00
#
_symmetry.space_group_name_H-M   'P 1'
#
loop_
_entity.id
_entity.type
_entity.pdbx_description
1 polymer ?
#
loop_
_entity_poly.entity_id
_entity_poly.type
_entity_poly.pdbx_seq_one_letter_code
_entity_poly.pdbx_strand_id
1 'polypeptide(L)'
;MFLTQRLCHSYRLSEVEFIRNIVERIFELIDSTPHEESVHGLVGIRSRVEEMNLYLDIESKYVRFIGICRMSGMGNTTLAKVVFERIHRKFDACSFLENVRELSEDPNGLQKLQDQLLRDMKLKTKGDLRKGTQVIRNRLGDKSVLIVVDDVSKTRQLENLVGKLDWFGPRNRIIITTDDKHLLVSYQVHMGFSKKEDINLCKVKGLNNDEALQLFKQKAFHRHPSVKMI
;
A
#
# COMPACT_ATOMS: atom_id res chain seq x y z
N MET A 1 -18.87 56.80 -10.23
CA MET A 1 -18.70 55.85 -11.35
C MET A 1 -17.23 55.37 -11.42
N PHE A 2 -16.63 54.91 -10.28
CA PHE A 2 -15.22 54.50 -10.24
C PHE A 2 -14.95 53.42 -9.17
N LEU A 3 -15.93 52.61 -8.78
CA LEU A 3 -15.81 51.61 -7.73
C LEU A 3 -16.14 50.17 -8.17
N THR A 4 -16.46 49.94 -9.44
CA THR A 4 -16.86 48.59 -9.93
C THR A 4 -15.84 47.90 -10.81
N GLN A 5 -14.62 48.47 -11.00
CA GLN A 5 -13.60 47.89 -11.88
C GLN A 5 -12.39 47.25 -11.15
N ARG A 6 -12.36 47.19 -9.82
CA ARG A 6 -11.22 46.62 -9.06
C ARG A 6 -11.47 45.23 -8.47
N LEU A 7 -12.64 44.62 -8.67
CA LEU A 7 -12.96 43.29 -8.13
C LEU A 7 -12.92 42.13 -9.15
N CYS A 8 -12.59 42.42 -10.41
CA CYS A 8 -12.58 41.40 -11.46
C CYS A 8 -11.18 40.80 -11.78
N HIS A 9 -10.14 41.11 -11.01
CA HIS A 9 -8.76 40.67 -11.37
C HIS A 9 -8.15 39.62 -10.47
N SER A 10 -8.94 38.97 -9.59
CA SER A 10 -8.36 38.05 -8.60
C SER A 10 -8.79 36.58 -8.70
N TYR A 11 -9.64 36.15 -9.60
CA TYR A 11 -10.06 34.75 -9.68
C TYR A 11 -10.30 34.29 -11.13
N ARG A 12 -9.27 34.33 -11.97
CA ARG A 12 -9.19 33.38 -13.07
C ARG A 12 -8.20 32.28 -12.67
N LEU A 13 -8.66 31.40 -11.79
CA LEU A 13 -8.15 30.03 -11.79
C LEU A 13 -8.32 29.50 -13.20
N SER A 14 -7.27 28.99 -13.81
CA SER A 14 -7.39 28.36 -15.12
C SER A 14 -8.46 27.28 -15.02
N GLU A 15 -9.23 27.04 -16.07
CA GLU A 15 -10.25 26.00 -16.10
C GLU A 15 -9.70 24.65 -15.61
N VAL A 16 -8.44 24.40 -15.87
CA VAL A 16 -7.67 23.22 -15.41
C VAL A 16 -7.49 23.21 -13.88
N GLU A 17 -7.18 24.36 -13.26
CA GLU A 17 -7.06 24.47 -11.79
C GLU A 17 -8.40 24.34 -11.11
N PHE A 18 -9.46 24.89 -11.72
CA PHE A 18 -10.83 24.77 -11.20
C PHE A 18 -11.30 23.31 -11.27
N ILE A 19 -11.08 22.62 -12.38
CA ILE A 19 -11.40 21.21 -12.55
C ILE A 19 -10.56 20.37 -11.56
N ARG A 20 -9.28 20.67 -11.40
CA ARG A 20 -8.42 19.98 -10.42
C ARG A 20 -8.94 20.14 -8.99
N ASN A 21 -9.30 21.37 -8.59
CA ASN A 21 -9.86 21.65 -7.26
C ASN A 21 -11.21 20.95 -7.04
N ILE A 22 -12.06 20.89 -8.08
CA ILE A 22 -13.33 20.13 -8.00
C ILE A 22 -13.04 18.64 -7.87
N VAL A 23 -12.12 18.10 -8.66
CA VAL A 23 -11.73 16.69 -8.61
C VAL A 23 -11.12 16.35 -7.24
N GLU A 24 -10.21 17.17 -6.71
CA GLU A 24 -9.65 17.02 -5.36
C GLU A 24 -10.74 17.08 -4.29
N ARG A 25 -11.68 18.02 -4.40
CA ARG A 25 -12.81 18.15 -3.47
C ARG A 25 -13.79 16.99 -3.56
N ILE A 26 -14.04 16.47 -4.75
CA ILE A 26 -14.83 15.25 -4.95
C ILE A 26 -14.09 14.05 -4.35
N PHE A 27 -12.77 13.94 -4.55
CA PHE A 27 -11.97 12.92 -3.93
C PHE A 27 -11.96 13.03 -2.39
N GLU A 28 -11.84 14.25 -1.83
CA GLU A 28 -11.97 14.47 -0.38
C GLU A 28 -13.36 14.08 0.14
N LEU A 29 -14.42 14.37 -0.59
CA LEU A 29 -15.79 13.98 -0.23
C LEU A 29 -16.04 12.48 -0.36
N ILE A 30 -15.41 11.81 -1.33
CA ILE A 30 -15.45 10.35 -1.49
C ILE A 30 -14.55 9.67 -0.45
N ASP A 31 -13.40 10.26 -0.11
CA ASP A 31 -12.53 9.79 0.97
C ASP A 31 -13.13 10.06 2.36
N SER A 32 -14.00 11.07 2.50
CA SER A 32 -14.71 11.36 3.75
C SER A 32 -15.98 10.50 3.94
N THR A 33 -16.49 9.86 2.89
CA THR A 33 -17.36 8.70 3.07
C THR A 33 -16.44 7.55 3.47
N PRO A 34 -16.46 7.09 4.72
CA PRO A 34 -15.59 6.00 5.11
C PRO A 34 -15.97 4.81 4.20
N HIS A 35 -14.99 4.14 3.63
CA HIS A 35 -15.13 2.73 3.33
C HIS A 35 -15.31 2.00 4.67
N GLU A 36 -16.38 2.37 5.38
CA GLU A 36 -16.73 1.78 6.66
C GLU A 36 -16.96 0.28 6.50
N GLU A 37 -17.36 -0.18 5.33
CA GLU A 37 -17.56 -1.60 5.06
C GLU A 37 -16.26 -2.41 5.18
N SER A 38 -15.12 -1.91 4.70
CA SER A 38 -13.82 -2.63 4.82
C SER A 38 -13.26 -2.61 6.24
N VAL A 39 -13.74 -1.69 7.09
CA VAL A 39 -13.25 -1.47 8.46
C VAL A 39 -14.25 -1.98 9.50
N HIS A 40 -15.51 -2.21 9.08
CA HIS A 40 -16.55 -2.72 9.97
C HIS A 40 -16.15 -4.09 10.55
N GLY A 41 -16.05 -4.14 11.87
CA GLY A 41 -15.67 -5.33 12.60
C GLY A 41 -14.15 -5.56 12.77
N LEU A 42 -13.28 -4.71 12.24
CA LEU A 42 -11.83 -4.78 12.46
C LEU A 42 -11.43 -3.99 13.70
N VAL A 43 -11.27 -4.69 14.81
CA VAL A 43 -10.89 -4.09 16.09
C VAL A 43 -9.49 -3.47 16.00
N GLY A 44 -9.37 -2.22 16.47
CA GLY A 44 -8.09 -1.51 16.58
C GLY A 44 -7.41 -1.15 15.24
N ILE A 45 -8.06 -1.33 14.10
CA ILE A 45 -7.46 -1.07 12.78
C ILE A 45 -7.19 0.42 12.54
N ARG A 46 -8.04 1.32 13.03
CA ARG A 46 -7.93 2.76 12.78
C ARG A 46 -6.60 3.32 13.25
N SER A 47 -6.21 3.09 14.51
CA SER A 47 -4.95 3.58 15.06
C SER A 47 -3.72 3.04 14.30
N ARG A 48 -3.82 1.81 13.80
CA ARG A 48 -2.75 1.17 13.04
C ARG A 48 -2.62 1.74 11.63
N VAL A 49 -3.73 2.08 11.01
CA VAL A 49 -3.73 2.78 9.71
C VAL A 49 -3.19 4.21 9.86
N GLU A 50 -3.55 4.93 10.93
CA GLU A 50 -3.00 6.25 11.22
C GLU A 50 -1.49 6.19 11.42
N GLU A 51 -0.99 5.21 12.17
CA GLU A 51 0.44 4.99 12.34
C GLU A 51 1.11 4.66 10.99
N MET A 52 0.47 3.83 10.16
CA MET A 52 0.98 3.47 8.84
C MET A 52 1.06 4.67 7.89
N ASN A 53 0.12 5.61 7.98
CA ASN A 53 0.12 6.84 7.17
C ASN A 53 1.37 7.70 7.40
N LEU A 54 1.95 7.69 8.61
CA LEU A 54 3.20 8.39 8.90
C LEU A 54 4.38 7.81 8.11
N TYR A 55 4.41 6.49 7.93
CA TYR A 55 5.44 5.82 7.13
C TYR A 55 5.22 6.01 5.63
N LEU A 56 3.97 6.03 5.20
CA LEU A 56 3.61 6.21 3.79
C LEU A 56 3.96 7.62 3.31
N ASP A 57 3.73 8.64 4.14
CA ASP A 57 4.05 10.04 3.81
C ASP A 57 3.68 10.35 2.34
N ILE A 58 2.37 10.25 2.03
CA ILE A 58 1.85 10.25 0.64
C ILE A 58 2.26 11.52 -0.11
N GLU A 59 2.40 12.63 0.58
CA GLU A 59 2.81 13.91 0.00
C GLU A 59 4.31 13.98 -0.35
N SER A 60 5.11 13.07 0.19
CA SER A 60 6.54 13.02 -0.09
C SER A 60 6.81 12.69 -1.55
N LYS A 61 7.74 13.46 -2.15
CA LYS A 61 8.22 13.25 -3.52
C LYS A 61 9.21 12.07 -3.64
N TYR A 62 9.61 11.47 -2.52
CA TYR A 62 10.57 10.36 -2.52
C TYR A 62 9.86 9.02 -2.64
N VAL A 63 10.55 8.04 -3.18
CA VAL A 63 10.13 6.62 -3.12
C VAL A 63 10.14 6.16 -1.67
N ARG A 64 9.12 5.41 -1.27
CA ARG A 64 9.05 4.82 0.08
C ARG A 64 8.85 3.32 -0.01
N PHE A 65 9.76 2.58 0.60
CA PHE A 65 9.59 1.17 0.91
C PHE A 65 9.19 1.03 2.37
N ILE A 66 8.08 0.36 2.62
CA ILE A 66 7.51 0.19 3.96
C ILE A 66 7.39 -1.30 4.26
N GLY A 67 8.10 -1.76 5.27
CA GLY A 67 8.03 -3.14 5.74
C GLY A 67 7.08 -3.29 6.92
N ILE A 68 6.00 -4.03 6.77
CA ILE A 68 5.13 -4.47 7.86
C ILE A 68 5.64 -5.83 8.31
N CYS A 69 6.30 -5.87 9.47
CA CYS A 69 6.89 -7.10 9.98
C CYS A 69 6.38 -7.41 11.37
N ARG A 70 5.57 -8.46 11.50
CA ARG A 70 5.08 -9.02 12.76
C ARG A 70 4.85 -10.51 12.60
N MET A 71 4.77 -11.21 13.75
CA MET A 71 4.46 -12.64 13.74
C MET A 71 3.21 -12.95 12.91
N SER A 72 3.20 -14.10 12.28
CA SER A 72 2.06 -14.60 11.53
C SER A 72 0.78 -14.55 12.36
N GLY A 73 -0.35 -14.24 11.74
CA GLY A 73 -1.65 -14.11 12.42
C GLY A 73 -1.90 -12.75 13.11
N MET A 74 -0.91 -11.86 13.17
CA MET A 74 -1.08 -10.53 13.80
C MET A 74 -1.72 -9.47 12.89
N GLY A 75 -2.27 -9.85 11.75
CA GLY A 75 -3.03 -8.98 10.85
C GLY A 75 -2.19 -8.12 9.90
N ASN A 76 -0.98 -8.57 9.53
CA ASN A 76 -0.13 -7.87 8.55
C ASN A 76 -0.86 -7.66 7.22
N THR A 77 -1.38 -8.73 6.63
CA THR A 77 -2.17 -8.71 5.40
C THR A 77 -3.42 -7.84 5.52
N THR A 78 -4.14 -7.94 6.64
CA THR A 78 -5.35 -7.14 6.88
C THR A 78 -5.03 -5.65 6.91
N LEU A 79 -3.96 -5.26 7.60
CA LEU A 79 -3.52 -3.86 7.62
C LEU A 79 -3.11 -3.38 6.23
N ALA A 80 -2.34 -4.18 5.50
CA ALA A 80 -1.93 -3.84 4.14
C ALA A 80 -3.12 -3.67 3.19
N LYS A 81 -4.14 -4.56 3.29
CA LYS A 81 -5.38 -4.46 2.50
C LYS A 81 -6.16 -3.18 2.81
N VAL A 82 -6.41 -2.89 4.09
CA VAL A 82 -7.13 -1.67 4.49
C VAL A 82 -6.40 -0.41 4.04
N VAL A 83 -5.09 -0.38 4.19
CA VAL A 83 -4.27 0.75 3.71
C VAL A 83 -4.36 0.87 2.19
N PHE A 84 -4.19 -0.23 1.45
CA PHE A 84 -4.28 -0.25 0.00
C PHE A 84 -5.63 0.29 -0.48
N GLU A 85 -6.74 -0.19 0.07
CA GLU A 85 -8.08 0.24 -0.31
C GLU A 85 -8.33 1.73 -0.06
N ARG A 86 -7.72 2.29 0.99
CA ARG A 86 -7.85 3.72 1.30
C ARG A 86 -7.07 4.63 0.36
N ILE A 87 -5.90 4.20 -0.12
CA ILE A 87 -4.99 5.11 -0.82
C ILE A 87 -4.79 4.80 -2.30
N HIS A 88 -5.22 3.63 -2.80
CA HIS A 88 -4.94 3.18 -4.18
C HIS A 88 -5.38 4.21 -5.24
N ARG A 89 -6.47 4.93 -4.99
CA ARG A 89 -6.99 5.96 -5.92
C ARG A 89 -6.09 7.17 -6.10
N LYS A 90 -5.11 7.37 -5.21
CA LYS A 90 -4.14 8.48 -5.26
C LYS A 90 -2.95 8.18 -6.18
N PHE A 91 -2.93 7.00 -6.81
CA PHE A 91 -1.84 6.53 -7.66
C PHE A 91 -2.32 6.24 -9.07
N ASP A 92 -1.41 6.42 -10.06
CA ASP A 92 -1.70 6.18 -11.47
C ASP A 92 -1.92 4.70 -11.78
N ALA A 93 -1.24 3.82 -11.03
CA ALA A 93 -1.41 2.38 -11.12
C ALA A 93 -1.12 1.71 -9.78
N CYS A 94 -1.84 0.62 -9.50
CA CYS A 94 -1.74 -0.09 -8.23
C CYS A 94 -1.73 -1.59 -8.47
N SER A 95 -1.00 -2.33 -7.64
CA SER A 95 -1.04 -3.80 -7.62
C SER A 95 -0.97 -4.33 -6.21
N PHE A 96 -1.79 -5.33 -5.92
CA PHE A 96 -1.73 -6.08 -4.67
C PHE A 96 -1.39 -7.55 -4.99
N LEU A 97 -0.15 -7.94 -4.73
CA LEU A 97 0.35 -9.29 -4.91
C LEU A 97 0.16 -10.07 -3.61
N GLU A 98 -0.88 -10.88 -3.57
CA GLU A 98 -1.30 -11.62 -2.39
C GLU A 98 -0.63 -13.00 -2.31
N ASN A 99 -0.36 -13.50 -1.09
CA ASN A 99 0.15 -14.85 -0.83
C ASN A 99 1.44 -15.20 -1.61
N VAL A 100 2.37 -14.26 -1.68
CA VAL A 100 3.61 -14.43 -2.49
C VAL A 100 4.42 -15.64 -2.05
N ARG A 101 4.43 -15.97 -0.76
CA ARG A 101 5.10 -17.16 -0.20
C ARG A 101 4.58 -18.42 -0.89
N GLU A 102 3.28 -18.67 -0.79
CA GLU A 102 2.64 -19.88 -1.31
C GLU A 102 2.70 -19.95 -2.84
N LEU A 103 2.32 -18.86 -3.51
CA LEU A 103 2.31 -18.81 -4.97
C LEU A 103 3.70 -19.02 -5.59
N SER A 104 4.77 -18.57 -4.92
CA SER A 104 6.13 -18.73 -5.44
C SER A 104 6.73 -20.12 -5.24
N GLU A 105 6.06 -21.02 -4.55
CA GLU A 105 6.44 -22.44 -4.47
C GLU A 105 6.20 -23.19 -5.79
N ASP A 106 5.20 -22.74 -6.58
CA ASP A 106 5.02 -23.22 -7.94
C ASP A 106 6.23 -22.81 -8.82
N PRO A 107 6.80 -23.70 -9.65
CA PRO A 107 7.91 -23.38 -10.56
C PRO A 107 7.68 -22.12 -11.42
N ASN A 108 6.43 -21.85 -11.80
CA ASN A 108 6.05 -20.65 -12.57
C ASN A 108 5.40 -19.56 -11.70
N GLY A 109 5.39 -19.71 -10.40
CA GLY A 109 4.66 -18.84 -9.48
C GLY A 109 5.14 -17.40 -9.51
N LEU A 110 6.45 -17.18 -9.45
CA LEU A 110 7.05 -15.84 -9.57
C LEU A 110 6.74 -15.18 -10.92
N GLN A 111 6.69 -15.95 -11.99
CA GLN A 111 6.30 -15.42 -13.31
C GLN A 111 4.85 -15.00 -13.34
N LYS A 112 3.94 -15.81 -12.76
CA LYS A 112 2.51 -15.46 -12.66
C LYS A 112 2.30 -14.16 -11.85
N LEU A 113 3.01 -14.01 -10.71
CA LEU A 113 2.98 -12.79 -9.89
C LEU A 113 3.52 -11.59 -10.67
N GLN A 114 4.60 -11.76 -11.42
CA GLN A 114 5.17 -10.71 -12.25
C GLN A 114 4.23 -10.32 -13.40
N ASP A 115 3.59 -11.29 -14.03
CA ASP A 115 2.58 -11.04 -15.08
C ASP A 115 1.34 -10.32 -14.52
N GLN A 116 0.94 -10.64 -13.27
CA GLN A 116 -0.10 -9.90 -12.56
C GLN A 116 0.33 -8.45 -12.37
N LEU A 117 1.51 -8.21 -11.79
CA LEU A 117 2.04 -6.87 -11.57
C LEU A 117 2.06 -6.05 -12.86
N LEU A 118 2.53 -6.64 -13.95
CA LEU A 118 2.60 -5.97 -15.24
C LEU A 118 1.22 -5.66 -15.83
N ARG A 119 0.25 -6.55 -15.69
CA ARG A 119 -1.14 -6.29 -16.10
C ARG A 119 -1.74 -5.13 -15.29
N ASP A 120 -1.58 -5.15 -13.97
CA ASP A 120 -2.10 -4.12 -13.08
C ASP A 120 -1.49 -2.74 -13.39
N MET A 121 -0.20 -2.71 -13.73
CA MET A 121 0.50 -1.50 -14.18
C MET A 121 0.20 -1.11 -15.63
N LYS A 122 -0.67 -1.88 -16.35
CA LYS A 122 -0.97 -1.71 -17.78
C LYS A 122 0.27 -1.76 -18.67
N LEU A 123 1.23 -2.61 -18.31
CA LEU A 123 2.46 -2.86 -19.05
C LEU A 123 2.34 -4.20 -19.79
N LYS A 124 2.78 -4.22 -21.05
CA LYS A 124 2.74 -5.44 -21.86
C LYS A 124 4.12 -6.09 -21.88
N THR A 125 4.16 -7.39 -21.58
CA THR A 125 5.30 -8.26 -21.82
C THR A 125 4.84 -9.63 -22.30
N LYS A 126 5.76 -10.39 -22.89
CA LYS A 126 5.55 -11.79 -23.25
C LYS A 126 6.50 -12.67 -22.45
N GLY A 127 5.95 -13.33 -21.43
CA GLY A 127 6.31 -14.61 -20.89
C GLY A 127 7.78 -14.96 -20.58
N ASP A 128 8.58 -14.03 -20.00
CA ASP A 128 9.92 -14.32 -19.51
C ASP A 128 10.21 -13.45 -18.28
N LEU A 129 10.52 -14.05 -17.13
CA LEU A 129 10.83 -13.37 -15.87
C LEU A 129 11.86 -12.26 -16.03
N ARG A 130 12.93 -12.51 -16.81
CA ARG A 130 14.00 -11.51 -17.05
C ARG A 130 13.47 -10.32 -17.82
N LYS A 131 12.63 -10.57 -18.83
CA LYS A 131 12.00 -9.51 -19.63
C LYS A 131 10.99 -8.73 -18.80
N GLY A 132 10.21 -9.41 -17.95
CA GLY A 132 9.30 -8.78 -17.02
C GLY A 132 10.00 -7.81 -16.07
N THR A 133 11.06 -8.26 -15.42
CA THR A 133 11.91 -7.44 -14.54
C THR A 133 12.44 -6.20 -15.26
N GLN A 134 12.91 -6.34 -16.52
CA GLN A 134 13.40 -5.22 -17.31
C GLN A 134 12.30 -4.22 -17.67
N VAL A 135 11.10 -4.69 -17.97
CA VAL A 135 9.96 -3.82 -18.29
C VAL A 135 9.52 -3.05 -17.03
N ILE A 136 9.46 -3.69 -15.87
CA ILE A 136 9.16 -3.03 -14.59
C ILE A 136 10.16 -1.91 -14.36
N ARG A 137 11.47 -2.21 -14.42
CA ARG A 137 12.54 -1.24 -14.23
C ARG A 137 12.43 -0.03 -15.15
N ASN A 138 12.11 -0.25 -16.43
CA ASN A 138 12.14 0.81 -17.45
C ASN A 138 10.86 1.63 -17.51
N ARG A 139 9.77 1.20 -16.87
CA ARG A 139 8.44 1.77 -17.10
C ARG A 139 7.75 2.32 -15.85
N LEU A 140 8.26 2.03 -14.66
CA LEU A 140 7.67 2.53 -13.42
C LEU A 140 8.22 3.90 -13.00
N GLY A 141 9.31 4.38 -13.59
CA GLY A 141 9.95 5.65 -13.22
C GLY A 141 9.06 6.89 -13.40
N ASP A 142 8.19 6.87 -14.41
CA ASP A 142 7.37 8.04 -14.78
C ASP A 142 5.96 8.04 -14.18
N LYS A 143 5.61 7.03 -13.40
CA LYS A 143 4.27 6.88 -12.81
C LYS A 143 4.34 6.91 -11.30
N SER A 144 3.31 7.46 -10.66
CA SER A 144 3.09 7.22 -9.24
C SER A 144 2.43 5.86 -9.06
N VAL A 145 3.10 4.92 -8.40
CA VAL A 145 2.57 3.57 -8.22
C VAL A 145 2.49 3.17 -6.76
N LEU A 146 1.47 2.37 -6.45
CA LEU A 146 1.33 1.68 -5.17
C LEU A 146 1.42 0.17 -5.41
N ILE A 147 2.43 -0.45 -4.83
CA ILE A 147 2.61 -1.90 -4.91
C ILE A 147 2.59 -2.48 -3.51
N VAL A 148 1.77 -3.50 -3.30
CA VAL A 148 1.79 -4.33 -2.10
C VAL A 148 2.29 -5.72 -2.47
N VAL A 149 3.30 -6.19 -1.75
CA VAL A 149 3.85 -7.55 -1.86
C VAL A 149 3.59 -8.24 -0.54
N ASP A 150 2.57 -9.08 -0.51
CA ASP A 150 2.06 -9.67 0.72
C ASP A 150 2.62 -11.08 0.96
N ASP A 151 2.96 -11.34 2.24
CA ASP A 151 3.49 -12.61 2.73
C ASP A 151 4.80 -13.06 2.05
N VAL A 152 5.80 -12.18 2.09
CA VAL A 152 7.14 -12.46 1.53
C VAL A 152 7.94 -13.32 2.48
N SER A 153 8.62 -14.35 1.96
CA SER A 153 9.45 -15.29 2.73
C SER A 153 10.90 -15.44 2.23
N LYS A 154 11.21 -14.94 1.02
CA LYS A 154 12.54 -15.05 0.40
C LYS A 154 12.90 -13.73 -0.31
N THR A 155 14.17 -13.31 -0.18
CA THR A 155 14.67 -12.10 -0.87
C THR A 155 14.49 -12.16 -2.38
N ARG A 156 14.66 -13.35 -2.99
CA ARG A 156 14.44 -13.57 -4.43
C ARG A 156 13.04 -13.15 -4.89
N GLN A 157 12.01 -13.26 -4.04
CA GLN A 157 10.66 -12.81 -4.38
C GLN A 157 10.66 -11.29 -4.59
N LEU A 158 11.25 -10.54 -3.67
CA LEU A 158 11.37 -9.08 -3.79
C LEU A 158 12.25 -8.66 -4.98
N GLU A 159 13.37 -9.34 -5.19
CA GLU A 159 14.28 -9.08 -6.31
C GLU A 159 13.58 -9.14 -7.67
N ASN A 160 12.67 -10.11 -7.84
CA ASN A 160 11.96 -10.30 -9.09
C ASN A 160 10.71 -9.40 -9.25
N LEU A 161 10.08 -9.00 -8.14
CA LEU A 161 8.83 -8.26 -8.17
C LEU A 161 9.04 -6.74 -8.06
N VAL A 162 9.90 -6.31 -7.13
CA VAL A 162 10.11 -4.87 -6.84
C VAL A 162 11.57 -4.43 -6.91
N GLY A 163 12.49 -5.35 -7.12
CA GLY A 163 13.90 -5.09 -7.43
C GLY A 163 14.58 -4.03 -6.56
N LYS A 164 15.10 -2.99 -7.17
CA LYS A 164 15.89 -1.93 -6.53
C LYS A 164 15.14 -0.60 -6.45
N LEU A 165 15.60 0.26 -5.54
CA LEU A 165 15.06 1.61 -5.37
C LEU A 165 15.08 2.42 -6.67
N ASP A 166 16.13 2.26 -7.51
CA ASP A 166 16.31 2.96 -8.77
C ASP A 166 15.32 2.57 -9.89
N TRP A 167 14.48 1.56 -9.65
CA TRP A 167 13.41 1.18 -10.59
C TRP A 167 12.21 2.13 -10.52
N PHE A 168 12.10 2.86 -9.42
CA PHE A 168 10.92 3.63 -9.08
C PHE A 168 11.19 5.12 -9.18
N GLY A 169 10.23 5.83 -9.76
CA GLY A 169 10.22 7.27 -9.78
C GLY A 169 9.70 7.87 -8.47
N PRO A 170 9.69 9.21 -8.40
CA PRO A 170 9.17 9.91 -7.23
C PRO A 170 7.71 9.53 -6.95
N ARG A 171 7.31 9.64 -5.67
CA ARG A 171 5.94 9.36 -5.19
C ARG A 171 5.52 7.89 -5.20
N ASN A 172 6.41 6.95 -5.54
CA ASN A 172 6.08 5.52 -5.50
C ASN A 172 6.08 4.99 -4.06
N ARG A 173 5.15 4.09 -3.78
CA ARG A 173 4.98 3.45 -2.47
C ARG A 173 4.97 1.94 -2.64
N ILE A 174 5.87 1.29 -1.94
CA ILE A 174 6.01 -0.16 -1.93
C ILE A 174 5.81 -0.65 -0.51
N ILE A 175 4.76 -1.44 -0.29
CA ILE A 175 4.44 -2.04 1.00
C ILE A 175 4.80 -3.52 0.92
N ILE A 176 5.56 -4.01 1.89
CA ILE A 176 5.99 -5.40 1.97
C ILE A 176 5.50 -5.96 3.30
N THR A 177 4.78 -7.06 3.29
CA THR A 177 4.46 -7.79 4.52
C THR A 177 5.29 -9.07 4.63
N THR A 178 5.78 -9.34 5.82
CA THR A 178 6.56 -10.54 6.13
C THR A 178 6.46 -10.86 7.62
N ASP A 179 6.71 -12.10 8.01
CA ASP A 179 6.93 -12.51 9.40
C ASP A 179 8.43 -12.50 9.77
N ASP A 180 9.32 -12.36 8.80
CA ASP A 180 10.77 -12.35 9.00
C ASP A 180 11.38 -10.95 8.80
N LYS A 181 11.77 -10.31 9.91
CA LYS A 181 12.45 -9.02 9.88
C LYS A 181 13.83 -9.10 9.23
N HIS A 182 14.54 -10.23 9.38
CA HIS A 182 15.88 -10.39 8.83
C HIS A 182 15.86 -10.41 7.30
N LEU A 183 14.77 -10.90 6.71
CA LEU A 183 14.57 -10.86 5.27
C LEU A 183 14.61 -9.41 4.74
N LEU A 184 13.91 -8.48 5.38
CA LEU A 184 13.89 -7.07 4.96
C LEU A 184 15.25 -6.42 5.11
N VAL A 185 15.97 -6.71 6.20
CA VAL A 185 17.34 -6.21 6.43
C VAL A 185 18.30 -6.77 5.37
N SER A 186 18.23 -8.06 5.10
CA SER A 186 19.06 -8.72 4.09
C SER A 186 18.77 -8.17 2.68
N TYR A 187 17.51 -7.98 2.34
CA TYR A 187 17.11 -7.40 1.07
C TYR A 187 17.64 -5.97 0.92
N GLN A 188 17.52 -5.14 1.96
CA GLN A 188 18.05 -3.78 1.96
C GLN A 188 19.55 -3.74 1.68
N VAL A 189 20.33 -4.58 2.35
CA VAL A 189 21.79 -4.68 2.15
C VAL A 189 22.12 -5.17 0.74
N HIS A 190 21.44 -6.22 0.27
CA HIS A 190 21.71 -6.85 -1.02
C HIS A 190 21.38 -5.93 -2.20
N MET A 191 20.32 -5.14 -2.08
CA MET A 191 19.86 -4.23 -3.14
C MET A 191 20.58 -2.88 -3.15
N GLY A 192 21.57 -2.68 -2.26
CA GLY A 192 22.39 -1.48 -2.24
C GLY A 192 21.63 -0.24 -1.76
N PHE A 193 20.62 -0.42 -0.92
CA PHE A 193 20.03 0.68 -0.19
C PHE A 193 21.10 1.26 0.73
N SER A 194 21.52 2.50 0.49
CA SER A 194 22.70 3.09 1.13
C SER A 194 22.45 3.62 2.54
N LYS A 195 21.20 3.71 2.97
CA LYS A 195 20.77 4.26 4.26
C LYS A 195 19.79 3.31 4.95
N LYS A 196 19.92 3.22 6.28
CA LYS A 196 18.95 2.48 7.13
C LYS A 196 17.49 2.95 6.99
N GLU A 197 17.28 4.09 6.35
CA GLU A 197 15.99 4.74 6.18
C GLU A 197 15.28 4.36 4.87
N ASP A 198 15.95 3.65 3.96
CA ASP A 198 15.39 3.31 2.66
C ASP A 198 14.23 2.32 2.72
N ILE A 199 14.24 1.40 3.72
CA ILE A 199 13.06 0.60 4.07
C ILE A 199 12.59 1.00 5.47
N ASN A 200 11.45 1.66 5.54
CA ASN A 200 10.83 2.04 6.80
C ASN A 200 10.13 0.83 7.42
N LEU A 201 10.72 0.28 8.47
CA LEU A 201 10.10 -0.81 9.23
C LEU A 201 8.95 -0.24 10.07
N CYS A 202 7.74 -0.53 9.67
CA CYS A 202 6.54 -0.15 10.41
C CYS A 202 6.42 -1.02 11.67
N LYS A 203 6.54 -0.39 12.83
CA LYS A 203 6.44 -1.04 14.16
C LYS A 203 5.02 -1.00 14.70
N VAL A 204 4.03 -1.21 13.84
CA VAL A 204 2.63 -1.20 14.27
C VAL A 204 2.41 -2.13 15.47
N LYS A 205 1.82 -1.61 16.52
CA LYS A 205 1.57 -2.36 17.75
C LYS A 205 0.52 -3.46 17.54
N GLY A 206 0.65 -4.56 18.25
CA GLY A 206 -0.39 -5.59 18.36
C GLY A 206 -1.67 -5.05 19.01
N LEU A 207 -2.74 -5.84 19.05
CA LEU A 207 -3.93 -5.51 19.81
C LEU A 207 -3.56 -5.36 21.29
N ASN A 208 -4.07 -4.32 21.94
CA ASN A 208 -4.02 -4.25 23.40
C ASN A 208 -5.05 -5.22 24.03
N ASN A 209 -5.03 -5.36 25.35
CA ASN A 209 -5.89 -6.34 26.04
C ASN A 209 -7.39 -6.10 25.78
N ASP A 210 -7.83 -4.84 25.75
CA ASP A 210 -9.23 -4.49 25.52
C ASP A 210 -9.65 -4.78 24.07
N GLU A 211 -8.81 -4.41 23.10
CA GLU A 211 -8.99 -4.73 21.69
C GLU A 211 -8.99 -6.25 21.45
N ALA A 212 -8.08 -6.98 22.09
CA ALA A 212 -8.02 -8.44 21.98
C ALA A 212 -9.28 -9.09 22.56
N LEU A 213 -9.76 -8.61 23.71
CA LEU A 213 -11.00 -9.08 24.34
C LEU A 213 -12.21 -8.75 23.45
N GLN A 214 -12.26 -7.56 22.87
CA GLN A 214 -13.32 -7.16 21.95
C GLN A 214 -13.35 -8.06 20.72
N LEU A 215 -12.20 -8.31 20.10
CA LEU A 215 -12.08 -9.22 18.93
C LEU A 215 -12.52 -10.64 19.32
N PHE A 216 -12.08 -11.13 20.49
CA PHE A 216 -12.48 -12.44 20.99
C PHE A 216 -14.00 -12.53 21.15
N LYS A 217 -14.63 -11.54 21.80
CA LYS A 217 -16.08 -11.49 21.96
C LYS A 217 -16.80 -11.49 20.62
N GLN A 218 -16.36 -10.68 19.66
CA GLN A 218 -16.94 -10.67 18.32
C GLN A 218 -16.89 -12.04 17.64
N LYS A 219 -15.73 -12.73 17.70
CA LYS A 219 -15.56 -14.03 17.03
C LYS A 219 -16.25 -15.17 17.77
N ALA A 220 -16.25 -15.15 19.10
CA ALA A 220 -16.85 -16.19 19.92
C ALA A 220 -18.38 -16.17 19.86
N PHE A 221 -18.99 -14.99 19.84
CA PHE A 221 -20.44 -14.83 19.94
C PHE A 221 -21.15 -14.58 18.60
N HIS A 222 -20.41 -14.32 17.52
CA HIS A 222 -21.02 -14.19 16.18
C HIS A 222 -21.65 -15.50 15.66
N ARG A 223 -21.24 -16.64 16.21
CA ARG A 223 -21.78 -17.96 15.83
C ARG A 223 -23.00 -18.41 16.66
N HIS A 224 -23.30 -17.72 17.77
CA HIS A 224 -24.43 -18.06 18.64
C HIS A 224 -25.09 -16.80 19.21
N PRO A 225 -26.11 -16.23 18.53
CA PRO A 225 -26.84 -15.06 19.05
C PRO A 225 -27.61 -15.33 20.36
N SER A 226 -27.65 -16.58 20.84
CA SER A 226 -28.54 -17.04 21.92
C SER A 226 -27.87 -17.16 23.29
N VAL A 227 -26.58 -16.90 23.44
CA VAL A 227 -25.94 -16.91 24.77
C VAL A 227 -26.00 -15.51 25.36
N LYS A 228 -27.15 -15.17 25.98
CA LYS A 228 -27.20 -14.05 26.93
C LYS A 228 -26.36 -14.44 28.15
N MET A 229 -25.31 -13.62 28.43
CA MET A 229 -24.63 -13.73 29.72
C MET A 229 -25.64 -13.39 30.84
N ILE A 230 -25.83 -14.34 31.76
CA ILE A 230 -26.44 -14.14 33.05
C ILE A 230 -25.42 -13.46 33.97
#